data_a32fd060642ee408a8c483c5c10d0775
#
_entry.id   a32fd060642ee408a8c483c5c10d0775
#
_cell.length_a   1.000
_cell.length_b   1.000
_cell.length_c   1.000
_cell.angle_alpha   90.00
_cell.angle_beta   90.00
_cell.angle_gamma   90.00
#
_symmetry.space_group_name_H-M   'P 1'
#
loop_
_entity.id
_entity.type
_entity.pdbx_description
1 polymer ?
#
loop_
_entity_poly.entity_id
_entity_poly.type
_entity_poly.pdbx_seq_one_letter_code
_entity_poly.pdbx_strand_id
1 'polypeptide(L)'
;EKEFYFLLDTDVEAFDIHKIDKTKDNILFSGTGENNTQVMIKYKTERGEEKNIKVVVDDTGKYEINLNGWDIKDADGAEVKIVDSAGNVKSGNLYNIARLYVDMNTNKAITLDSAYNIIGSQKEGTDPAKALIMSDDNDWVYIGGGISPHIGDQNPGSDNNIDMAGGDDILSSVGAVLDGANINMGDGDDKLYTQDGFASSGTRNIIMGDGNDVISVDNSFGGKNTISLGEGNNLFIVGNYVNSIAENDITAGSGDDRIEIGTNLDGKNKIDLGDGDNTIQVGGYITNSHTITGNSGDDIIYVATNIDGSGSFNLGDGNNNFIVGGYIQGKNTIEMGSGDDTVSVSTRIADNVKIQLNAGDDSVYAGGLLNKAIVDLGDGDDVVTLSGISDNGKRNNMEELVSTNAMLTGGEGNDTLKINGSFKLLNMKNISGFETIDLGESSENHLDVGIKSDMLDISSSSGVKIVTIMGGAGNTVDLGKGNITSHNSVEQGNYTDSWYKGDTVDGYTTYTPVGDKSVELHIQQDILVI
;
A
#
# COMPACT_ATOMS: atom_id res chain seq x y z
N GLU A 1 32.30 41.30 -24.52
CA GLU A 1 31.91 40.16 -23.71
C GLU A 1 30.47 39.83 -24.04
N LYS A 2 30.22 38.72 -24.69
CA LYS A 2 28.85 38.24 -24.89
C LYS A 2 28.45 37.50 -23.64
N GLU A 3 27.58 38.12 -22.86
CA GLU A 3 26.89 37.42 -21.79
C GLU A 3 25.94 36.39 -22.41
N PHE A 4 26.13 35.15 -22.07
CA PHE A 4 25.24 34.09 -22.40
C PHE A 4 24.18 33.97 -21.35
N TYR A 5 23.05 34.44 -21.63
CA TYR A 5 21.84 34.23 -20.88
C TYR A 5 21.19 32.91 -21.28
N PHE A 6 21.97 31.83 -21.14
CA PHE A 6 21.33 30.57 -21.17
C PHE A 6 20.84 30.30 -19.80
N LEU A 7 20.01 30.79 -19.60
CA LEU A 7 19.46 30.93 -18.59
C LEU A 7 19.09 30.16 -17.57
N LEU A 8 19.69 30.46 -16.76
CA LEU A 8 19.31 30.58 -15.37
C LEU A 8 18.12 31.52 -15.20
N ASP A 9 17.76 32.15 -16.24
CA ASP A 9 16.46 32.75 -16.32
C ASP A 9 15.50 31.72 -16.91
N THR A 10 14.42 31.53 -16.23
CA THR A 10 13.42 30.49 -16.41
C THR A 10 12.74 30.48 -17.78
N ASP A 11 13.24 31.20 -18.76
CA ASP A 11 12.68 31.24 -20.08
C ASP A 11 13.42 30.27 -21.01
N VAL A 12 12.76 29.16 -21.25
CA VAL A 12 13.25 28.05 -22.07
C VAL A 12 13.31 28.37 -23.56
N GLU A 13 12.89 29.57 -23.96
CA GLU A 13 12.88 30.01 -25.36
C GLU A 13 14.27 30.05 -26.04
N ALA A 14 15.35 30.01 -25.26
CA ALA A 14 16.70 30.01 -25.78
C ALA A 14 17.27 28.62 -26.20
N PHE A 15 16.52 27.53 -25.98
CA PHE A 15 16.93 26.18 -26.37
C PHE A 15 15.72 25.42 -26.93
N ASP A 16 15.44 25.64 -28.20
CA ASP A 16 14.29 25.03 -28.88
C ASP A 16 14.72 23.81 -29.67
N ILE A 17 13.98 22.73 -29.54
CA ILE A 17 14.10 21.54 -30.39
C ILE A 17 13.08 21.68 -31.50
N HIS A 18 13.57 21.70 -32.75
CA HIS A 18 12.72 21.88 -33.94
C HIS A 18 12.49 20.57 -34.71
N LYS A 19 13.32 19.57 -34.46
CA LYS A 19 13.26 18.32 -35.18
C LYS A 19 13.84 17.19 -34.38
N ILE A 20 13.18 16.05 -34.43
CA ILE A 20 13.65 14.77 -33.90
C ILE A 20 13.57 13.75 -35.00
N ASP A 21 14.70 13.12 -35.25
CA ASP A 21 14.78 12.01 -36.20
C ASP A 21 15.09 10.74 -35.42
N LYS A 22 14.19 9.76 -35.38
CA LYS A 22 14.42 8.45 -34.78
C LYS A 22 14.83 7.46 -35.86
N THR A 23 15.90 6.75 -35.61
CA THR A 23 16.25 5.51 -36.30
C THR A 23 16.30 4.39 -35.27
N LYS A 24 16.33 3.13 -35.71
CA LYS A 24 16.28 1.95 -34.82
C LYS A 24 17.21 2.00 -33.62
N ASP A 25 18.34 2.70 -33.70
CA ASP A 25 19.36 2.74 -32.66
C ASP A 25 19.78 4.16 -32.26
N ASN A 26 19.16 5.20 -32.82
CA ASN A 26 19.54 6.59 -32.61
C ASN A 26 18.35 7.53 -32.50
N ILE A 27 18.41 8.46 -31.55
CA ILE A 27 17.49 9.59 -31.49
C ILE A 27 18.31 10.86 -31.69
N LEU A 28 17.99 11.58 -32.76
CA LEU A 28 18.67 12.80 -33.17
C LEU A 28 17.76 14.00 -32.92
N PHE A 29 18.19 14.90 -32.04
CA PHE A 29 17.53 16.17 -31.78
C PHE A 29 18.27 17.29 -32.49
N SER A 30 17.56 18.18 -33.16
CA SER A 30 18.13 19.41 -33.69
C SER A 30 17.25 20.61 -33.37
N GLY A 31 17.88 21.73 -33.12
CA GLY A 31 17.19 22.96 -32.74
C GLY A 31 18.08 24.19 -32.75
N THR A 32 17.64 25.21 -32.03
CA THR A 32 18.35 26.50 -31.92
C THR A 32 18.60 26.84 -30.44
N GLY A 33 19.66 27.64 -30.23
CA GLY A 33 20.05 28.13 -28.91
C GLY A 33 21.07 29.27 -29.06
N GLU A 34 21.55 29.78 -27.96
CA GLU A 34 22.60 30.81 -27.98
C GLU A 34 23.98 30.24 -28.41
N ASN A 35 24.66 30.98 -29.25
CA ASN A 35 25.95 30.57 -29.80
C ASN A 35 26.99 30.23 -28.72
N ASN A 36 27.78 29.19 -28.95
CA ASN A 36 28.87 28.71 -28.08
C ASN A 36 28.45 28.16 -26.71
N THR A 37 27.18 27.95 -26.46
CA THR A 37 26.71 27.25 -25.28
C THR A 37 27.06 25.77 -25.34
N GLN A 38 27.49 25.22 -24.21
CA GLN A 38 27.84 23.81 -24.10
C GLN A 38 26.71 23.05 -23.42
N VAL A 39 26.23 22.01 -24.08
CA VAL A 39 25.26 21.06 -23.56
C VAL A 39 25.95 19.73 -23.33
N MET A 40 25.95 19.28 -22.10
CA MET A 40 26.47 17.96 -21.72
C MET A 40 25.30 17.09 -21.31
N ILE A 41 25.17 15.90 -21.90
CA ILE A 41 24.09 14.97 -21.61
C ILE A 41 24.68 13.65 -21.15
N LYS A 42 24.23 13.19 -19.98
CA LYS A 42 24.52 11.89 -19.42
C LYS A 42 23.26 11.03 -19.52
N TYR A 43 23.38 9.87 -20.15
CA TYR A 43 22.25 8.96 -20.36
C TYR A 43 22.67 7.50 -20.31
N LYS A 44 21.73 6.58 -20.12
CA LYS A 44 21.95 5.14 -20.26
C LYS A 44 21.46 4.65 -21.61
N THR A 45 22.17 3.68 -22.16
CA THR A 45 21.70 2.97 -23.33
C THR A 45 20.74 1.85 -22.94
N GLU A 46 19.93 1.34 -23.87
CA GLU A 46 19.11 0.13 -23.72
C GLU A 46 19.87 -1.09 -23.16
N ARG A 47 21.19 -1.09 -23.27
CA ARG A 47 22.06 -2.13 -22.72
C ARG A 47 22.61 -1.80 -21.33
N GLY A 48 22.15 -0.68 -20.73
CA GLY A 48 22.58 -0.22 -19.42
C GLY A 48 23.97 0.48 -19.40
N GLU A 49 24.55 0.79 -20.56
CA GLU A 49 25.84 1.50 -20.63
C GLU A 49 25.63 3.00 -20.40
N GLU A 50 26.35 3.60 -19.43
CA GLU A 50 26.35 5.05 -19.24
C GLU A 50 27.14 5.75 -20.35
N LYS A 51 26.54 6.76 -20.95
CA LYS A 51 27.17 7.62 -21.98
C LYS A 51 27.11 9.08 -21.57
N ASN A 52 28.15 9.81 -21.96
CA ASN A 52 28.22 11.26 -21.81
C ASN A 52 28.54 11.86 -23.16
N ILE A 53 27.73 12.79 -23.60
CA ILE A 53 27.97 13.55 -24.82
C ILE A 53 28.11 15.04 -24.49
N LYS A 54 28.81 15.76 -25.34
CA LYS A 54 28.96 17.19 -25.28
C LYS A 54 28.68 17.76 -26.66
N VAL A 55 27.76 18.72 -26.69
CA VAL A 55 27.39 19.44 -27.90
C VAL A 55 27.61 20.93 -27.66
N VAL A 56 27.96 21.65 -28.68
CA VAL A 56 28.13 23.10 -28.66
C VAL A 56 27.19 23.70 -29.70
N VAL A 57 26.41 24.69 -29.30
CA VAL A 57 25.59 25.47 -30.21
C VAL A 57 26.52 26.26 -31.14
N ASP A 58 26.36 26.12 -32.44
CA ASP A 58 27.25 26.72 -33.44
C ASP A 58 27.05 28.24 -33.59
N ASP A 59 27.91 28.89 -34.42
CA ASP A 59 27.87 30.33 -34.63
C ASP A 59 26.59 30.80 -35.34
N THR A 60 25.78 29.90 -35.87
CA THR A 60 24.46 30.19 -36.47
C THR A 60 23.31 29.97 -35.49
N GLY A 61 23.62 29.64 -34.22
CA GLY A 61 22.64 29.35 -33.20
C GLY A 61 22.00 27.94 -33.32
N LYS A 62 22.60 27.01 -34.06
CA LYS A 62 22.06 25.68 -34.27
C LYS A 62 22.85 24.62 -33.49
N TYR A 63 22.16 23.55 -33.15
CA TYR A 63 22.77 22.38 -32.53
C TYR A 63 22.13 21.08 -33.03
N GLU A 64 22.86 19.99 -32.84
CA GLU A 64 22.42 18.64 -33.10
C GLU A 64 22.90 17.73 -31.98
N ILE A 65 21.99 16.96 -31.38
CA ILE A 65 22.26 16.04 -30.28
C ILE A 65 21.86 14.64 -30.73
N ASN A 66 22.80 13.70 -30.69
CA ASN A 66 22.55 12.32 -31.03
C ASN A 66 22.70 11.42 -29.79
N LEU A 67 21.59 10.86 -29.32
CA LEU A 67 21.53 9.91 -28.23
C LEU A 67 21.55 8.48 -28.76
N ASN A 68 22.71 8.02 -29.17
CA ASN A 68 22.87 6.71 -29.76
C ASN A 68 22.61 5.59 -28.73
N GLY A 69 21.57 4.76 -29.00
CA GLY A 69 21.16 3.64 -28.17
C GLY A 69 20.61 4.09 -26.81
N TRP A 70 20.06 5.29 -26.69
CA TRP A 70 19.44 5.73 -25.47
C TRP A 70 18.29 4.81 -25.09
N ASP A 71 18.25 4.43 -23.80
CA ASP A 71 17.11 3.75 -23.21
C ASP A 71 16.05 4.79 -22.87
N ILE A 72 15.08 4.87 -23.74
CA ILE A 72 13.94 5.78 -23.63
C ILE A 72 13.04 5.47 -22.42
N LYS A 73 13.07 4.20 -21.96
CA LYS A 73 12.32 3.73 -20.79
C LYS A 73 13.02 4.06 -19.47
N ASP A 74 14.25 4.62 -19.49
CA ASP A 74 14.90 5.08 -18.28
C ASP A 74 14.13 6.28 -17.70
N ALA A 75 13.36 6.03 -16.66
CA ALA A 75 12.48 7.03 -16.01
C ALA A 75 13.23 8.28 -15.53
N ASP A 76 14.51 8.13 -15.15
CA ASP A 76 15.37 9.24 -14.78
C ASP A 76 15.78 10.09 -16.00
N GLY A 77 15.50 9.59 -17.22
CA GLY A 77 15.81 10.25 -18.47
C GLY A 77 17.29 10.54 -18.65
N ALA A 78 17.59 11.39 -19.63
CA ALA A 78 18.94 11.89 -19.82
C ALA A 78 19.22 13.10 -18.90
N GLU A 79 20.24 13.02 -18.07
CA GLU A 79 20.70 14.13 -17.23
C GLU A 79 21.38 15.20 -18.11
N VAL A 80 20.90 16.42 -18.08
CA VAL A 80 21.41 17.54 -18.90
C VAL A 80 22.09 18.55 -18.02
N LYS A 81 23.31 18.95 -18.41
CA LYS A 81 24.02 20.07 -17.83
C LYS A 81 24.38 21.05 -18.94
N ILE A 82 23.94 22.30 -18.78
CA ILE A 82 24.17 23.38 -19.72
C ILE A 82 25.15 24.36 -19.07
N VAL A 83 26.16 24.79 -19.82
CA VAL A 83 27.17 25.73 -19.36
C VAL A 83 27.30 26.85 -20.39
N ASP A 84 27.05 28.11 -19.96
CA ASP A 84 27.23 29.28 -20.79
C ASP A 84 28.70 29.70 -20.93
N SER A 85 28.99 30.70 -21.73
CA SER A 85 30.35 31.18 -21.94
C SER A 85 30.94 31.90 -20.72
N ALA A 86 30.09 32.35 -19.77
CA ALA A 86 30.49 32.95 -18.51
C ALA A 86 30.75 31.90 -17.42
N GLY A 87 30.43 30.63 -17.68
CA GLY A 87 30.61 29.50 -16.76
C GLY A 87 29.42 29.28 -15.82
N ASN A 88 28.26 29.92 -16.02
CA ASN A 88 27.05 29.62 -15.28
C ASN A 88 26.54 28.26 -15.68
N VAL A 89 25.93 27.53 -14.72
CA VAL A 89 25.53 26.14 -14.89
C VAL A 89 24.07 25.96 -14.57
N LYS A 90 23.33 25.33 -15.49
CA LYS A 90 22.01 24.78 -15.25
C LYS A 90 22.04 23.26 -15.44
N SER A 91 21.44 22.52 -14.51
CA SER A 91 21.33 21.06 -14.59
C SER A 91 19.89 20.64 -14.42
N GLY A 92 19.49 19.57 -15.07
CA GLY A 92 18.17 19.00 -14.99
C GLY A 92 18.03 17.77 -15.87
N ASN A 93 16.84 17.24 -15.96
CA ASN A 93 16.52 16.18 -16.90
C ASN A 93 16.27 16.77 -18.30
N LEU A 94 16.57 16.03 -19.37
CA LEU A 94 16.36 16.50 -20.73
C LEU A 94 14.90 16.89 -20.98
N TYR A 95 13.95 16.17 -20.43
CA TYR A 95 12.53 16.48 -20.51
C TYR A 95 12.20 17.87 -19.91
N ASN A 96 12.77 18.19 -18.76
CA ASN A 96 12.51 19.45 -18.05
C ASN A 96 13.13 20.67 -18.72
N ILE A 97 14.22 20.47 -19.49
CA ILE A 97 14.96 21.56 -20.12
C ILE A 97 14.44 21.86 -21.52
N ALA A 98 13.93 20.87 -22.24
CA ALA A 98 13.64 20.99 -23.65
C ALA A 98 12.17 21.22 -24.02
N ARG A 99 11.20 21.14 -23.08
CA ARG A 99 9.74 21.20 -23.38
C ARG A 99 9.38 20.37 -24.61
N LEU A 100 9.74 19.10 -24.56
CA LEU A 100 9.76 18.25 -25.73
C LEU A 100 8.45 17.52 -25.94
N TYR A 101 7.88 17.66 -27.11
CA TYR A 101 6.84 16.80 -27.65
C TYR A 101 7.38 16.13 -28.89
N VAL A 102 7.24 14.83 -28.99
CA VAL A 102 7.74 14.08 -30.14
C VAL A 102 6.61 13.24 -30.69
N ASP A 103 6.16 13.58 -31.87
CA ASP A 103 5.40 12.66 -32.70
C ASP A 103 6.41 11.73 -33.40
N MET A 104 6.49 10.49 -32.96
CA MET A 104 7.49 9.54 -33.42
C MET A 104 7.18 9.00 -34.81
N ASN A 105 5.91 9.05 -35.28
CA ASN A 105 5.54 8.69 -36.65
C ASN A 105 6.02 9.70 -37.68
N THR A 106 5.90 10.98 -37.33
CA THR A 106 6.28 12.05 -38.26
C THR A 106 7.69 12.56 -38.03
N ASN A 107 8.37 12.11 -36.96
CA ASN A 107 9.65 12.64 -36.47
C ASN A 107 9.63 14.17 -36.32
N LYS A 108 8.52 14.74 -35.89
CA LYS A 108 8.36 16.16 -35.72
C LYS A 108 8.12 16.47 -34.25
N ALA A 109 8.81 17.49 -33.74
CA ALA A 109 8.50 18.07 -32.46
C ALA A 109 7.14 18.77 -32.55
N ILE A 110 6.29 18.50 -31.55
CA ILE A 110 5.07 19.25 -31.31
C ILE A 110 5.40 20.23 -30.18
N THR A 111 5.09 21.50 -30.36
CA THR A 111 5.27 22.51 -29.32
C THR A 111 3.93 23.06 -28.90
N LEU A 112 3.74 23.31 -27.59
CA LEU A 112 2.62 24.08 -27.07
C LEU A 112 3.05 25.54 -26.84
N ASP A 113 2.16 26.47 -27.12
CA ASP A 113 2.37 27.88 -26.77
C ASP A 113 2.15 28.11 -25.27
N SER A 114 2.36 29.32 -24.78
CA SER A 114 2.16 29.73 -23.38
C SER A 114 0.71 29.64 -22.91
N ALA A 115 -0.25 29.45 -23.84
CA ALA A 115 -1.66 29.24 -23.55
C ALA A 115 -2.07 27.77 -23.70
N TYR A 116 -1.08 26.86 -23.83
CA TYR A 116 -1.28 25.42 -24.04
C TYR A 116 -1.97 25.04 -25.37
N ASN A 117 -1.93 25.91 -26.36
CA ASN A 117 -2.38 25.52 -27.70
C ASN A 117 -1.32 24.67 -28.39
N ILE A 118 -1.74 23.63 -29.08
CA ILE A 118 -0.84 22.77 -29.83
C ILE A 118 -0.31 23.52 -31.04
N ILE A 119 1.01 23.70 -31.09
CA ILE A 119 1.72 24.26 -32.22
C ILE A 119 2.57 23.17 -32.85
N GLY A 120 2.07 22.48 -33.85
CA GLY A 120 2.83 21.43 -34.50
C GLY A 120 1.95 20.43 -35.25
N SER A 121 2.56 19.36 -35.73
CA SER A 121 1.80 18.33 -36.45
C SER A 121 1.29 17.24 -35.54
N GLN A 122 0.02 16.96 -35.68
CA GLN A 122 -0.66 15.82 -35.10
C GLN A 122 -0.89 14.72 -36.16
N LYS A 123 -1.42 13.57 -35.72
CA LYS A 123 -1.88 12.51 -36.62
C LYS A 123 -2.81 13.12 -37.69
N GLU A 124 -2.59 12.77 -38.96
CA GLU A 124 -3.37 13.30 -40.08
C GLU A 124 -4.86 12.99 -39.87
N GLY A 125 -5.70 14.00 -39.93
CA GLY A 125 -7.15 13.90 -39.76
C GLY A 125 -7.69 14.16 -38.36
N THR A 126 -6.84 14.45 -37.40
CA THR A 126 -7.27 14.91 -36.06
C THR A 126 -7.51 16.41 -36.01
N ASP A 127 -8.57 16.83 -35.32
CA ASP A 127 -8.83 18.24 -35.06
C ASP A 127 -7.98 18.68 -33.87
N PRO A 128 -6.92 19.47 -34.06
CA PRO A 128 -6.04 19.92 -32.96
C PRO A 128 -6.75 20.69 -31.85
N ALA A 129 -7.97 21.12 -32.10
CA ALA A 129 -8.78 21.81 -31.09
C ALA A 129 -9.47 20.86 -30.10
N LYS A 130 -9.40 19.53 -30.26
CA LYS A 130 -10.21 18.58 -29.45
C LYS A 130 -9.43 17.53 -28.71
N ALA A 131 -8.29 17.07 -29.22
CA ALA A 131 -7.52 16.01 -28.59
C ALA A 131 -6.05 16.05 -29.02
N LEU A 132 -5.15 15.60 -28.17
CA LEU A 132 -3.79 15.24 -28.52
C LEU A 132 -3.79 13.73 -28.80
N ILE A 133 -3.67 13.32 -30.05
CA ILE A 133 -3.65 11.90 -30.44
C ILE A 133 -2.29 11.60 -31.04
N MET A 134 -1.57 10.68 -30.42
CA MET A 134 -0.25 10.25 -30.82
C MET A 134 -0.31 9.04 -31.76
N SER A 135 0.81 8.37 -31.94
CA SER A 135 0.94 7.25 -32.88
C SER A 135 0.90 5.90 -32.17
N ASP A 136 0.99 4.81 -32.95
CA ASP A 136 1.16 3.45 -32.38
C ASP A 136 2.65 3.10 -32.18
N ASP A 137 3.57 4.08 -32.25
CA ASP A 137 5.01 3.95 -31.91
C ASP A 137 5.26 4.57 -30.55
N ASN A 138 6.42 4.30 -29.94
CA ASN A 138 6.81 4.88 -28.64
C ASN A 138 6.89 6.42 -28.73
N ASP A 139 6.02 7.10 -28.05
CA ASP A 139 5.90 8.56 -28.06
C ASP A 139 6.31 9.22 -26.74
N TRP A 140 6.74 10.49 -26.83
CA TRP A 140 7.05 11.30 -25.66
C TRP A 140 6.31 12.62 -25.69
N VAL A 141 5.58 12.88 -24.63
CA VAL A 141 4.90 14.16 -24.43
C VAL A 141 5.37 14.79 -23.15
N TYR A 142 5.99 15.98 -23.27
CA TYR A 142 6.39 16.77 -22.13
C TYR A 142 5.60 18.09 -22.07
N ILE A 143 4.95 18.34 -20.93
CA ILE A 143 4.14 19.51 -20.70
C ILE A 143 4.83 20.39 -19.66
N GLY A 144 5.41 21.51 -20.08
CA GLY A 144 6.13 22.48 -19.22
C GLY A 144 5.24 23.22 -18.21
N GLY A 145 3.95 22.96 -18.21
CA GLY A 145 2.95 23.41 -17.24
C GLY A 145 2.14 22.26 -16.69
N GLY A 146 0.92 22.52 -16.23
CA GLY A 146 -0.02 21.47 -15.84
C GLY A 146 -0.74 20.88 -17.05
N ILE A 147 -1.19 19.62 -16.91
CA ILE A 147 -2.14 19.04 -17.85
C ILE A 147 -3.49 19.73 -17.59
N SER A 148 -3.79 20.69 -18.46
CA SER A 148 -4.96 21.56 -18.35
C SER A 148 -6.12 20.99 -19.15
N PRO A 149 -7.38 21.22 -18.73
CA PRO A 149 -8.54 20.98 -19.56
C PRO A 149 -8.54 21.71 -20.89
N HIS A 150 -7.54 22.49 -21.21
CA HIS A 150 -7.42 23.25 -22.44
C HIS A 150 -6.34 22.74 -23.40
N ILE A 151 -5.74 21.59 -23.14
CA ILE A 151 -4.91 20.92 -24.16
C ILE A 151 -5.86 20.49 -25.26
N GLY A 152 -5.81 21.22 -26.38
CA GLY A 152 -6.62 20.93 -27.56
C GLY A 152 -7.98 21.64 -27.65
N ASP A 153 -8.55 22.24 -26.63
CA ASP A 153 -9.80 23.02 -26.75
C ASP A 153 -9.86 24.26 -25.86
N GLN A 154 -10.33 25.36 -26.44
CA GLN A 154 -10.58 26.64 -25.72
C GLN A 154 -12.00 26.70 -25.13
N ASN A 155 -12.78 25.63 -25.14
CA ASN A 155 -14.15 25.63 -24.67
C ASN A 155 -14.26 24.92 -23.33
N PRO A 156 -14.55 25.62 -22.21
CA PRO A 156 -14.70 24.99 -20.91
C PRO A 156 -15.93 24.08 -20.94
N GLY A 157 -15.72 22.78 -21.01
CA GLY A 157 -16.77 21.74 -21.04
C GLY A 157 -16.59 20.68 -22.12
N SER A 158 -15.51 20.72 -22.90
CA SER A 158 -15.13 19.62 -23.78
C SER A 158 -14.20 18.66 -23.04
N ASP A 159 -14.39 17.38 -23.27
CA ASP A 159 -13.54 16.32 -22.72
C ASP A 159 -12.15 16.43 -23.35
N ASN A 160 -11.16 16.74 -22.51
CA ASN A 160 -9.77 16.87 -22.99
C ASN A 160 -9.14 15.50 -23.01
N ASN A 161 -8.87 15.04 -24.21
CA ASN A 161 -8.30 13.74 -24.42
C ASN A 161 -6.83 13.87 -24.82
N ILE A 162 -5.98 13.23 -24.05
CA ILE A 162 -4.64 12.84 -24.45
C ILE A 162 -4.73 11.35 -24.74
N ASP A 163 -4.44 10.96 -25.97
CA ASP A 163 -4.46 9.57 -26.43
C ASP A 163 -3.07 9.26 -27.00
N MET A 164 -2.32 8.45 -26.30
CA MET A 164 -0.97 8.06 -26.68
C MET A 164 -0.97 6.90 -27.68
N ALA A 165 -2.13 6.24 -27.81
CA ALA A 165 -2.43 5.12 -28.73
C ALA A 165 -1.78 3.79 -28.31
N GLY A 166 -0.64 3.41 -28.82
CA GLY A 166 0.07 2.20 -28.44
C GLY A 166 1.57 2.38 -28.65
N GLY A 167 2.35 1.54 -28.00
CA GLY A 167 3.80 1.69 -27.89
C GLY A 167 4.19 1.94 -26.44
N ASP A 168 5.46 1.95 -26.12
CA ASP A 168 5.92 2.26 -24.77
C ASP A 168 6.06 3.78 -24.61
N ASP A 169 5.05 4.44 -24.09
CA ASP A 169 4.91 5.89 -24.13
C ASP A 169 5.32 6.60 -22.84
N ILE A 170 5.64 7.88 -22.96
CA ILE A 170 5.93 8.75 -21.79
C ILE A 170 5.15 10.05 -21.90
N LEU A 171 4.28 10.27 -20.92
CA LEU A 171 3.62 11.56 -20.71
C LEU A 171 4.15 12.19 -19.41
N SER A 172 4.76 13.34 -19.52
CA SER A 172 5.36 14.05 -18.36
C SER A 172 4.86 15.48 -18.25
N SER A 173 4.53 15.94 -17.03
CA SER A 173 4.17 17.31 -16.77
C SER A 173 4.90 17.90 -15.56
N VAL A 174 5.28 19.18 -15.62
CA VAL A 174 5.83 19.91 -14.46
C VAL A 174 4.73 20.38 -13.52
N GLY A 175 3.59 20.80 -14.05
CA GLY A 175 2.45 21.24 -13.27
C GLY A 175 1.44 20.14 -13.00
N ALA A 176 0.43 20.47 -12.22
CA ALA A 176 -0.60 19.51 -11.81
C ALA A 176 -1.47 19.01 -12.98
N VAL A 177 -1.97 17.79 -12.85
CA VAL A 177 -3.10 17.32 -13.67
C VAL A 177 -4.37 17.98 -13.16
N LEU A 178 -5.00 18.79 -14.01
CA LEU A 178 -6.15 19.61 -13.66
C LEU A 178 -7.50 18.89 -13.90
N ASP A 179 -8.58 19.53 -13.47
CA ASP A 179 -9.95 19.03 -13.63
C ASP A 179 -10.33 18.79 -15.11
N GLY A 180 -11.04 17.70 -15.37
CA GLY A 180 -11.52 17.34 -16.70
C GLY A 180 -10.48 16.68 -17.63
N ALA A 181 -9.29 16.36 -17.13
CA ALA A 181 -8.31 15.64 -17.94
C ALA A 181 -8.73 14.18 -18.16
N ASN A 182 -8.75 13.76 -19.44
CA ASN A 182 -8.85 12.36 -19.85
C ASN A 182 -7.54 11.97 -20.52
N ILE A 183 -6.88 10.96 -19.98
CA ILE A 183 -5.59 10.46 -20.44
C ILE A 183 -5.77 8.98 -20.76
N ASN A 184 -5.43 8.60 -21.97
CA ASN A 184 -5.31 7.21 -22.40
C ASN A 184 -3.88 6.99 -22.86
N MET A 185 -3.15 6.10 -22.19
CA MET A 185 -1.77 5.80 -22.57
C MET A 185 -1.73 4.73 -23.66
N GLY A 186 -2.65 3.76 -23.62
CA GLY A 186 -2.77 2.74 -24.66
C GLY A 186 -2.19 1.39 -24.27
N ASP A 187 -1.75 0.61 -25.25
CA ASP A 187 -1.10 -0.67 -24.99
C ASP A 187 0.43 -0.47 -25.02
N GLY A 188 1.14 -0.95 -24.03
CA GLY A 188 2.60 -0.84 -23.94
C GLY A 188 3.07 -0.59 -22.51
N ASP A 189 4.38 -0.59 -22.27
CA ASP A 189 4.91 -0.28 -20.94
C ASP A 189 5.00 1.26 -20.74
N ASP A 190 3.91 1.87 -20.29
CA ASP A 190 3.71 3.31 -20.32
C ASP A 190 4.13 4.04 -19.03
N LYS A 191 4.38 5.34 -19.14
CA LYS A 191 4.79 6.17 -17.98
C LYS A 191 4.11 7.53 -17.96
N LEU A 192 3.35 7.78 -16.90
CA LEU A 192 2.75 9.08 -16.59
C LEU A 192 3.46 9.71 -15.39
N TYR A 193 4.14 10.84 -15.60
CA TYR A 193 4.84 11.59 -14.55
C TYR A 193 4.23 12.98 -14.33
N THR A 194 4.04 13.39 -13.06
CA THR A 194 3.65 14.74 -12.73
C THR A 194 4.36 15.24 -11.46
N GLN A 195 5.04 16.39 -11.55
CA GLN A 195 5.80 16.95 -10.43
C GLN A 195 4.91 17.64 -9.38
N ASP A 196 3.87 18.35 -9.81
CA ASP A 196 2.98 19.08 -8.87
C ASP A 196 1.83 18.24 -8.32
N GLY A 197 1.60 17.06 -8.89
CA GLY A 197 0.55 16.17 -8.43
C GLY A 197 -0.80 16.40 -9.11
N PHE A 198 -1.86 15.93 -8.49
CA PHE A 198 -3.23 16.10 -8.98
C PHE A 198 -3.93 17.19 -8.17
N ALA A 199 -4.60 18.08 -8.86
CA ALA A 199 -5.31 19.17 -8.21
C ALA A 199 -6.34 18.65 -7.19
N SER A 200 -6.50 19.36 -6.10
CA SER A 200 -7.34 18.94 -4.97
C SER A 200 -8.86 18.87 -5.28
N SER A 201 -9.27 19.37 -6.43
CA SER A 201 -10.68 19.34 -6.87
C SER A 201 -10.78 18.88 -8.32
N GLY A 202 -11.98 18.45 -8.71
CA GLY A 202 -12.30 18.06 -10.08
C GLY A 202 -12.24 16.53 -10.31
N THR A 203 -12.60 16.15 -11.54
CA THR A 203 -12.68 14.75 -12.00
C THR A 203 -11.67 14.50 -13.10
N ARG A 204 -11.04 13.34 -13.10
CA ARG A 204 -10.09 12.91 -14.13
C ARG A 204 -10.29 11.43 -14.43
N ASN A 205 -10.02 11.09 -15.67
CA ASN A 205 -10.04 9.70 -16.11
C ASN A 205 -8.66 9.38 -16.70
N ILE A 206 -8.02 8.33 -16.19
CA ILE A 206 -6.70 7.88 -16.63
C ILE A 206 -6.78 6.40 -16.92
N ILE A 207 -6.39 6.02 -18.11
CA ILE A 207 -6.31 4.65 -18.56
C ILE A 207 -4.87 4.43 -18.99
N MET A 208 -4.19 3.47 -18.38
CA MET A 208 -2.83 3.09 -18.76
C MET A 208 -2.86 2.05 -19.86
N GLY A 209 -3.68 1.02 -19.77
CA GLY A 209 -3.86 0.01 -20.81
C GLY A 209 -3.27 -1.34 -20.43
N ASP A 210 -2.81 -2.09 -21.43
CA ASP A 210 -2.15 -3.37 -21.20
C ASP A 210 -0.62 -3.16 -21.23
N GLY A 211 0.07 -3.54 -20.18
CA GLY A 211 1.52 -3.37 -20.06
C GLY A 211 1.99 -3.25 -18.63
N ASN A 212 3.29 -3.05 -18.42
CA ASN A 212 3.81 -2.78 -17.07
C ASN A 212 3.96 -1.28 -16.88
N ASP A 213 2.92 -0.67 -16.40
CA ASP A 213 2.76 0.77 -16.41
C ASP A 213 3.24 1.46 -15.15
N VAL A 214 3.59 2.74 -15.29
CA VAL A 214 4.01 3.57 -14.16
C VAL A 214 3.24 4.88 -14.12
N ILE A 215 2.53 5.12 -13.02
CA ILE A 215 2.06 6.46 -12.66
C ILE A 215 2.90 6.98 -11.50
N SER A 216 3.56 8.11 -11.68
CA SER A 216 4.33 8.77 -10.62
C SER A 216 3.87 10.21 -10.43
N VAL A 217 3.41 10.49 -9.22
CA VAL A 217 2.92 11.77 -8.77
C VAL A 217 3.84 12.25 -7.65
N ASP A 218 4.73 13.22 -7.91
CA ASP A 218 5.77 13.62 -6.95
C ASP A 218 5.21 14.29 -5.68
N ASN A 219 4.02 14.93 -5.80
CA ASN A 219 3.42 15.66 -4.69
C ASN A 219 2.12 14.97 -4.21
N SER A 220 1.05 15.71 -4.06
CA SER A 220 -0.22 15.23 -3.51
C SER A 220 -1.17 14.74 -4.62
N PHE A 221 -2.00 13.77 -4.25
CA PHE A 221 -3.02 13.22 -5.11
C PHE A 221 -4.42 13.59 -4.58
N GLY A 222 -5.15 14.42 -5.33
CA GLY A 222 -6.44 14.95 -4.91
C GLY A 222 -7.52 14.85 -5.98
N GLY A 223 -8.75 15.21 -5.62
CA GLY A 223 -9.91 15.23 -6.52
C GLY A 223 -10.66 13.90 -6.56
N LYS A 224 -11.43 13.70 -7.65
CA LYS A 224 -12.20 12.49 -7.93
C LYS A 224 -11.65 11.87 -9.21
N ASN A 225 -10.86 10.83 -9.06
CA ASN A 225 -10.18 10.25 -10.21
C ASN A 225 -10.67 8.82 -10.44
N THR A 226 -10.88 8.48 -11.69
CA THR A 226 -11.01 7.10 -12.15
C THR A 226 -9.71 6.72 -12.82
N ILE A 227 -9.04 5.70 -12.30
CA ILE A 227 -7.76 5.24 -12.81
C ILE A 227 -7.87 3.75 -13.09
N SER A 228 -7.57 3.37 -14.31
CA SER A 228 -7.35 1.98 -14.69
C SER A 228 -5.87 1.82 -14.99
N LEU A 229 -5.18 1.00 -14.21
CA LEU A 229 -3.78 0.64 -14.50
C LEU A 229 -3.71 -0.38 -15.62
N GLY A 230 -4.72 -1.26 -15.73
CA GLY A 230 -4.80 -2.28 -16.78
C GLY A 230 -4.17 -3.60 -16.41
N GLU A 231 -3.86 -4.40 -17.42
CA GLU A 231 -3.23 -5.70 -17.22
C GLU A 231 -1.70 -5.55 -17.14
N GLY A 232 -1.03 -6.42 -16.39
CA GLY A 232 0.43 -6.41 -16.22
C GLY A 232 0.86 -5.92 -14.84
N ASN A 233 2.16 -5.83 -14.60
CA ASN A 233 2.70 -5.48 -13.30
C ASN A 233 2.88 -3.96 -13.19
N ASN A 234 1.92 -3.29 -12.59
CA ASN A 234 1.84 -1.84 -12.59
C ASN A 234 2.41 -1.19 -11.32
N LEU A 235 2.87 0.04 -11.45
CA LEU A 235 3.41 0.82 -10.35
C LEU A 235 2.73 2.20 -10.26
N PHE A 236 2.00 2.43 -9.16
CA PHE A 236 1.40 3.74 -8.88
C PHE A 236 2.04 4.38 -7.64
N ILE A 237 2.74 5.49 -7.83
CA ILE A 237 3.46 6.22 -6.78
C ILE A 237 2.82 7.57 -6.53
N VAL A 238 2.52 7.87 -5.27
CA VAL A 238 2.20 9.21 -4.77
C VAL A 238 3.28 9.62 -3.78
N GLY A 239 4.15 10.53 -4.17
CA GLY A 239 5.34 10.92 -3.38
C GLY A 239 5.02 11.56 -2.02
N ASN A 240 3.83 12.16 -1.88
CA ASN A 240 3.41 12.77 -0.63
C ASN A 240 2.13 12.10 -0.09
N TYR A 241 0.96 12.71 -0.17
CA TYR A 241 -0.28 12.21 0.43
C TYR A 241 -1.46 12.19 -0.55
N VAL A 242 -2.41 11.30 -0.27
CA VAL A 242 -3.74 11.34 -0.87
C VAL A 242 -4.62 12.24 -0.01
N ASN A 243 -5.26 13.21 -0.63
CA ASN A 243 -5.96 14.32 0.04
C ASN A 243 -7.26 13.83 0.74
N SER A 244 -7.61 14.49 1.85
CA SER A 244 -8.80 14.18 2.65
C SER A 244 -10.15 14.37 1.94
N ILE A 245 -10.18 15.10 0.83
CA ILE A 245 -11.36 15.26 -0.02
C ILE A 245 -11.33 14.36 -1.26
N ALA A 246 -10.30 13.56 -1.42
CA ALA A 246 -10.18 12.64 -2.54
C ALA A 246 -11.29 11.57 -2.50
N GLU A 247 -11.84 11.26 -3.67
CA GLU A 247 -12.78 10.16 -3.90
C GLU A 247 -12.31 9.45 -5.18
N ASN A 248 -11.31 8.57 -5.04
CA ASN A 248 -10.71 7.88 -6.18
C ASN A 248 -11.29 6.48 -6.35
N ASP A 249 -11.42 6.06 -7.61
CA ASP A 249 -11.70 4.68 -8.01
C ASP A 249 -10.51 4.21 -8.84
N ILE A 250 -9.71 3.31 -8.27
CA ILE A 250 -8.46 2.80 -8.85
C ILE A 250 -8.64 1.31 -9.07
N THR A 251 -8.39 0.84 -10.27
CA THR A 251 -8.39 -0.58 -10.63
C THR A 251 -7.05 -0.93 -11.24
N ALA A 252 -6.43 -2.01 -10.74
CA ALA A 252 -5.11 -2.41 -11.20
C ALA A 252 -5.16 -3.50 -12.28
N GLY A 253 -6.06 -4.47 -12.20
CA GLY A 253 -6.22 -5.48 -13.25
C GLY A 253 -5.67 -6.83 -12.83
N SER A 254 -4.88 -7.46 -13.67
CA SER A 254 -4.16 -8.69 -13.32
C SER A 254 -2.65 -8.47 -13.41
N GLY A 255 -1.91 -9.18 -12.59
CA GLY A 255 -0.46 -9.03 -12.44
C GLY A 255 -0.08 -8.52 -11.06
N ASP A 256 1.22 -8.47 -10.78
CA ASP A 256 1.70 -8.09 -9.46
C ASP A 256 1.82 -6.55 -9.38
N ASP A 257 0.78 -5.92 -8.85
CA ASP A 257 0.65 -4.47 -8.83
C ASP A 257 1.18 -3.84 -7.54
N ARG A 258 1.69 -2.62 -7.64
CA ARG A 258 2.24 -1.92 -6.50
C ARG A 258 1.74 -0.48 -6.41
N ILE A 259 1.15 -0.13 -5.26
CA ILE A 259 0.73 1.23 -4.93
C ILE A 259 1.56 1.75 -3.76
N GLU A 260 2.28 2.84 -3.97
CA GLU A 260 3.11 3.50 -2.95
C GLU A 260 2.59 4.90 -2.62
N ILE A 261 2.32 5.17 -1.36
CA ILE A 261 1.91 6.48 -0.88
C ILE A 261 2.93 6.95 0.17
N GLY A 262 3.66 8.01 -0.13
CA GLY A 262 4.80 8.48 0.66
C GLY A 262 4.44 8.87 2.10
N THR A 263 3.24 9.41 2.32
CA THR A 263 2.79 9.73 3.68
C THR A 263 1.38 9.16 3.96
N ASN A 264 0.31 9.90 3.80
CA ASN A 264 -1.00 9.51 4.29
C ASN A 264 -1.98 9.16 3.16
N LEU A 265 -2.81 8.16 3.40
CA LEU A 265 -3.96 7.84 2.57
C LEU A 265 -5.22 8.36 3.27
N ASP A 266 -5.71 9.50 2.82
CA ASP A 266 -6.92 10.15 3.31
C ASP A 266 -8.05 10.07 2.27
N GLY A 267 -9.25 10.51 2.66
CA GLY A 267 -10.40 10.62 1.75
C GLY A 267 -11.28 9.38 1.71
N LYS A 268 -11.93 9.16 0.57
CA LYS A 268 -12.81 8.01 0.31
C LYS A 268 -12.37 7.36 -0.98
N ASN A 269 -11.46 6.41 -0.88
CA ASN A 269 -10.90 5.78 -2.06
C ASN A 269 -11.39 4.34 -2.16
N LYS A 270 -11.73 3.93 -3.37
CA LYS A 270 -11.91 2.55 -3.74
C LYS A 270 -10.69 2.12 -4.52
N ILE A 271 -10.04 1.07 -4.09
CA ILE A 271 -8.85 0.50 -4.71
C ILE A 271 -9.14 -1.00 -4.92
N ASP A 272 -9.15 -1.41 -6.15
CA ASP A 272 -9.28 -2.79 -6.56
C ASP A 272 -7.95 -3.21 -7.17
N LEU A 273 -7.21 -4.05 -6.46
CA LEU A 273 -5.87 -4.49 -6.88
C LEU A 273 -5.93 -5.55 -7.97
N GLY A 274 -7.07 -6.25 -8.06
CA GLY A 274 -7.21 -7.33 -9.04
C GLY A 274 -6.58 -8.64 -8.57
N ASP A 275 -6.23 -9.48 -9.54
CA ASP A 275 -5.57 -10.74 -9.28
C ASP A 275 -4.05 -10.57 -9.36
N GLY A 276 -3.28 -11.33 -8.59
CA GLY A 276 -1.82 -11.30 -8.53
C GLY A 276 -1.29 -10.97 -7.14
N ASP A 277 0.02 -11.01 -6.96
CA ASP A 277 0.66 -10.75 -5.66
C ASP A 277 0.88 -9.25 -5.48
N ASN A 278 -0.13 -8.56 -4.96
CA ASN A 278 -0.17 -7.11 -4.95
C ASN A 278 0.41 -6.48 -3.67
N THR A 279 0.82 -5.23 -3.77
CA THR A 279 1.34 -4.49 -2.61
C THR A 279 0.78 -3.08 -2.52
N ILE A 280 0.21 -2.72 -1.36
CA ILE A 280 -0.04 -1.32 -0.97
C ILE A 280 0.91 -0.94 0.15
N GLN A 281 1.67 0.13 -0.04
CA GLN A 281 2.55 0.70 0.97
C GLN A 281 2.15 2.15 1.29
N VAL A 282 1.81 2.42 2.56
CA VAL A 282 1.48 3.76 3.06
C VAL A 282 2.52 4.19 4.09
N GLY A 283 3.30 5.22 3.79
CA GLY A 283 4.40 5.71 4.65
C GLY A 283 3.94 6.43 5.92
N GLY A 284 2.67 6.74 6.06
CA GLY A 284 2.07 7.36 7.24
C GLY A 284 0.85 6.60 7.74
N TYR A 285 -0.30 7.26 7.79
CA TYR A 285 -1.54 6.68 8.30
C TYR A 285 -2.63 6.57 7.23
N ILE A 286 -3.64 5.75 7.51
CA ILE A 286 -4.89 5.67 6.75
C ILE A 286 -6.03 6.24 7.61
N THR A 287 -6.82 7.17 7.06
CA THR A 287 -8.00 7.73 7.74
C THR A 287 -9.23 7.77 6.83
N ASN A 288 -10.40 8.04 7.44
CA ASN A 288 -11.69 8.12 6.74
C ASN A 288 -12.20 6.75 6.27
N SER A 289 -12.74 6.66 5.04
CA SER A 289 -13.43 5.46 4.59
C SER A 289 -12.88 4.99 3.25
N HIS A 290 -12.20 3.87 3.27
CA HIS A 290 -11.63 3.25 2.07
C HIS A 290 -12.28 1.89 1.83
N THR A 291 -12.34 1.48 0.58
CA THR A 291 -12.60 0.09 0.19
C THR A 291 -11.39 -0.38 -0.60
N ILE A 292 -10.72 -1.41 -0.11
CA ILE A 292 -9.55 -2.01 -0.74
C ILE A 292 -9.83 -3.50 -0.92
N THR A 293 -9.67 -3.99 -2.14
CA THR A 293 -9.87 -5.41 -2.50
C THR A 293 -8.64 -5.97 -3.18
N GLY A 294 -8.25 -7.20 -2.85
CA GLY A 294 -7.09 -7.91 -3.40
C GLY A 294 -7.49 -9.01 -4.39
N ASN A 295 -8.66 -9.63 -4.24
CA ASN A 295 -9.21 -10.76 -5.00
C ASN A 295 -8.43 -12.06 -4.80
N SER A 296 -7.38 -12.35 -5.59
CA SER A 296 -6.57 -13.57 -5.46
C SER A 296 -5.08 -13.30 -5.64
N GLY A 297 -4.26 -14.00 -4.91
CA GLY A 297 -2.80 -13.85 -4.84
C GLY A 297 -2.32 -13.48 -3.43
N ASP A 298 -1.03 -13.47 -3.21
CA ASP A 298 -0.44 -13.20 -1.90
C ASP A 298 -0.27 -11.68 -1.70
N ASP A 299 -1.30 -11.01 -1.20
CA ASP A 299 -1.34 -9.55 -1.11
C ASP A 299 -0.68 -8.98 0.16
N ILE A 300 -0.11 -7.80 0.04
CA ILE A 300 0.52 -7.08 1.15
C ILE A 300 -0.06 -5.68 1.30
N ILE A 301 -0.62 -5.38 2.48
CA ILE A 301 -0.91 -4.01 2.90
C ILE A 301 0.01 -3.63 4.05
N TYR A 302 0.87 -2.64 3.83
CA TYR A 302 1.75 -2.07 4.83
C TYR A 302 1.38 -0.63 5.15
N VAL A 303 1.10 -0.34 6.43
CA VAL A 303 0.82 1.01 6.93
C VAL A 303 1.82 1.35 8.03
N ALA A 304 2.66 2.35 7.81
CA ALA A 304 3.78 2.63 8.71
C ALA A 304 3.34 3.08 10.12
N THR A 305 2.16 3.70 10.25
CA THR A 305 1.68 4.16 11.56
C THR A 305 0.31 3.58 11.92
N ASN A 306 -0.79 4.25 11.66
CA ASN A 306 -2.09 3.88 12.21
C ASN A 306 -3.17 3.79 11.13
N ILE A 307 -4.21 3.02 11.42
CA ILE A 307 -5.47 3.05 10.67
C ILE A 307 -6.57 3.56 11.59
N ASP A 308 -7.22 4.66 11.18
CA ASP A 308 -8.31 5.29 11.93
C ASP A 308 -9.45 5.69 10.99
N GLY A 309 -10.63 5.18 11.22
CA GLY A 309 -11.75 5.49 10.34
C GLY A 309 -12.80 4.40 10.25
N SER A 310 -13.26 4.15 9.03
CA SER A 310 -14.27 3.12 8.75
C SER A 310 -14.03 2.51 7.36
N GLY A 311 -12.85 1.94 7.17
CA GLY A 311 -12.45 1.26 5.94
C GLY A 311 -12.93 -0.19 5.87
N SER A 312 -13.03 -0.71 4.66
CA SER A 312 -13.22 -2.12 4.36
C SER A 312 -12.01 -2.60 3.55
N PHE A 313 -11.31 -3.58 4.08
CA PHE A 313 -10.15 -4.22 3.47
C PHE A 313 -10.51 -5.69 3.28
N ASN A 314 -10.58 -6.13 2.05
CA ASN A 314 -10.82 -7.54 1.71
C ASN A 314 -9.72 -7.98 0.75
N LEU A 315 -8.77 -8.79 1.23
CA LEU A 315 -7.64 -9.21 0.42
C LEU A 315 -7.93 -10.48 -0.40
N GLY A 316 -9.00 -11.21 -0.05
CA GLY A 316 -9.39 -12.40 -0.81
C GLY A 316 -8.52 -13.60 -0.54
N ASP A 317 -8.43 -14.50 -1.51
CA ASP A 317 -7.70 -15.76 -1.37
C ASP A 317 -6.19 -15.56 -1.60
N GLY A 318 -5.35 -16.38 -0.94
CA GLY A 318 -3.89 -16.32 -0.95
C GLY A 318 -3.32 -16.09 0.44
N ASN A 319 -1.99 -16.12 0.60
CA ASN A 319 -1.36 -15.92 1.91
C ASN A 319 -1.10 -14.42 2.14
N ASN A 320 -2.07 -13.74 2.65
CA ASN A 320 -2.07 -12.29 2.72
C ASN A 320 -1.36 -11.73 3.96
N ASN A 321 -0.79 -10.53 3.83
CA ASN A 321 -0.12 -9.84 4.92
C ASN A 321 -0.70 -8.43 5.15
N PHE A 322 -1.26 -8.20 6.34
CA PHE A 322 -1.79 -6.90 6.75
C PHE A 322 -0.98 -6.35 7.94
N ILE A 323 -0.12 -5.37 7.68
CA ILE A 323 0.87 -4.90 8.63
C ILE A 323 0.64 -3.43 8.99
N VAL A 324 0.48 -3.14 10.29
CA VAL A 324 0.26 -1.79 10.81
C VAL A 324 1.28 -1.48 11.91
N GLY A 325 2.12 -0.48 11.68
CA GLY A 325 3.18 -0.07 12.61
C GLY A 325 2.71 0.57 13.91
N GLY A 326 1.43 0.92 14.02
CA GLY A 326 0.82 1.46 15.22
C GLY A 326 -0.45 0.72 15.63
N TYR A 327 -1.60 1.40 15.62
CA TYR A 327 -2.89 0.83 16.01
C TYR A 327 -3.89 0.81 14.84
N ILE A 328 -4.90 -0.04 15.02
CA ILE A 328 -6.12 0.01 14.22
C ILE A 328 -7.29 0.37 15.15
N GLN A 329 -8.03 1.42 14.80
CA GLN A 329 -9.24 1.81 15.54
C GLN A 329 -10.34 2.32 14.61
N GLY A 330 -11.56 2.49 15.15
CA GLY A 330 -12.73 2.94 14.41
C GLY A 330 -13.59 1.76 13.95
N LYS A 331 -14.29 1.89 12.81
CA LYS A 331 -15.19 0.85 12.30
C LYS A 331 -14.58 0.16 11.07
N ASN A 332 -13.31 -0.21 11.18
CA ASN A 332 -12.64 -0.90 10.08
C ASN A 332 -13.00 -2.39 10.07
N THR A 333 -13.19 -2.92 8.88
CA THR A 333 -13.35 -4.36 8.64
C THR A 333 -12.16 -4.83 7.83
N ILE A 334 -11.49 -5.90 8.29
CA ILE A 334 -10.42 -6.60 7.59
C ILE A 334 -10.92 -8.02 7.39
N GLU A 335 -11.00 -8.45 6.17
CA GLU A 335 -11.46 -9.78 5.76
C GLU A 335 -10.43 -10.37 4.83
N MET A 336 -10.04 -11.61 5.08
CA MET A 336 -9.14 -12.41 4.27
C MET A 336 -9.88 -13.68 3.85
N GLY A 337 -9.37 -14.38 2.87
CA GLY A 337 -10.10 -15.49 2.25
C GLY A 337 -9.63 -16.84 2.72
N SER A 338 -9.06 -17.58 1.83
CA SER A 338 -8.39 -18.85 2.11
C SER A 338 -6.89 -18.69 1.89
N GLY A 339 -6.11 -19.33 2.71
CA GLY A 339 -4.65 -19.27 2.73
C GLY A 339 -4.14 -18.90 4.11
N ASP A 340 -2.84 -19.04 4.34
CA ASP A 340 -2.24 -18.78 5.64
C ASP A 340 -1.97 -17.27 5.80
N ASP A 341 -2.91 -16.56 6.42
CA ASP A 341 -2.94 -15.12 6.50
C ASP A 341 -2.23 -14.56 7.74
N THR A 342 -1.71 -13.34 7.63
CA THR A 342 -1.06 -12.67 8.76
C THR A 342 -1.59 -11.25 8.96
N VAL A 343 -2.08 -10.96 10.18
CA VAL A 343 -2.38 -9.61 10.63
C VAL A 343 -1.42 -9.20 11.74
N SER A 344 -0.61 -8.18 11.51
CA SER A 344 0.35 -7.66 12.49
C SER A 344 0.06 -6.20 12.85
N VAL A 345 -0.33 -5.96 14.10
CA VAL A 345 -0.62 -4.63 14.63
C VAL A 345 0.30 -4.36 15.82
N SER A 346 1.23 -3.43 15.68
CA SER A 346 2.28 -3.22 16.67
C SER A 346 1.75 -2.85 18.07
N THR A 347 0.57 -2.20 18.14
CA THR A 347 -0.01 -1.83 19.44
C THR A 347 -1.40 -2.43 19.64
N ARG A 348 -2.49 -1.72 19.44
CA ARG A 348 -3.83 -2.22 19.77
C ARG A 348 -4.76 -2.31 18.56
N ILE A 349 -5.73 -3.20 18.66
CA ILE A 349 -6.91 -3.26 17.82
C ILE A 349 -8.10 -2.81 18.68
N ALA A 350 -8.85 -1.77 18.27
CA ALA A 350 -9.84 -1.13 19.13
C ALA A 350 -11.06 -0.56 18.38
N ASP A 351 -12.08 -0.16 19.16
CA ASP A 351 -13.18 0.71 18.72
C ASP A 351 -14.06 0.16 17.58
N ASN A 352 -14.53 -1.07 17.73
CA ASN A 352 -15.41 -1.81 16.81
C ASN A 352 -14.70 -2.27 15.50
N VAL A 353 -13.38 -2.39 15.50
CA VAL A 353 -12.66 -3.07 14.41
C VAL A 353 -13.09 -4.53 14.36
N LYS A 354 -13.31 -5.05 13.16
CA LYS A 354 -13.62 -6.44 12.91
C LYS A 354 -12.55 -7.04 12.00
N ILE A 355 -11.95 -8.16 12.41
CA ILE A 355 -11.00 -8.95 11.64
C ILE A 355 -11.57 -10.35 11.49
N GLN A 356 -11.60 -10.88 10.28
CA GLN A 356 -12.02 -12.23 9.94
C GLN A 356 -10.99 -12.80 8.96
N LEU A 357 -10.39 -13.94 9.31
CA LEU A 357 -9.34 -14.55 8.49
C LEU A 357 -9.88 -15.75 7.67
N ASN A 358 -10.96 -16.34 8.11
CA ASN A 358 -11.73 -17.41 7.47
C ASN A 358 -11.06 -18.76 7.45
N ALA A 359 -10.15 -19.09 6.53
CA ALA A 359 -9.63 -20.46 6.43
C ALA A 359 -8.15 -20.52 6.01
N GLY A 360 -7.37 -21.22 6.76
CA GLY A 360 -5.91 -21.36 6.63
C GLY A 360 -5.27 -21.40 8.01
N ASP A 361 -3.99 -21.66 8.11
CA ASP A 361 -3.27 -21.60 9.37
C ASP A 361 -2.83 -20.16 9.65
N ASP A 362 -3.73 -19.38 10.27
CA ASP A 362 -3.63 -17.94 10.36
C ASP A 362 -2.84 -17.41 11.56
N SER A 363 -2.34 -16.18 11.44
CA SER A 363 -1.57 -15.54 12.50
C SER A 363 -2.02 -14.10 12.79
N VAL A 364 -2.34 -13.81 14.05
CA VAL A 364 -2.60 -12.44 14.50
C VAL A 364 -1.60 -12.03 15.58
N TYR A 365 -0.89 -10.94 15.36
CA TYR A 365 -0.06 -10.28 16.35
C TYR A 365 -0.65 -8.93 16.72
N ALA A 366 -0.88 -8.68 18.03
CA ALA A 366 -1.37 -7.40 18.52
C ALA A 366 -0.85 -7.08 19.92
N GLY A 367 -0.87 -5.81 20.29
CA GLY A 367 -0.65 -5.38 21.68
C GLY A 367 -1.81 -5.75 22.59
N GLY A 368 -3.03 -5.71 22.07
CA GLY A 368 -4.25 -6.09 22.78
C GLY A 368 -5.51 -5.73 22.02
N LEU A 369 -6.65 -6.23 22.49
CA LEU A 369 -7.98 -6.06 21.89
C LEU A 369 -8.87 -5.23 22.83
N LEU A 370 -9.30 -4.06 22.39
CA LEU A 370 -10.02 -3.10 23.24
C LEU A 370 -11.35 -2.66 22.61
N ASN A 371 -12.28 -2.22 23.44
CA ASN A 371 -13.47 -1.46 23.03
C ASN A 371 -14.28 -2.09 21.87
N LYS A 372 -14.73 -3.33 22.04
CA LYS A 372 -15.55 -4.03 21.05
C LYS A 372 -14.81 -4.42 19.77
N ALA A 373 -13.49 -4.53 19.81
CA ALA A 373 -12.75 -5.21 18.75
C ALA A 373 -13.20 -6.67 18.66
N ILE A 374 -13.32 -7.19 17.44
CA ILE A 374 -13.67 -8.57 17.17
C ILE A 374 -12.57 -9.14 16.28
N VAL A 375 -11.98 -10.23 16.69
CA VAL A 375 -11.02 -11.01 15.91
C VAL A 375 -11.52 -12.45 15.87
N ASP A 376 -11.73 -12.94 14.69
CA ASP A 376 -12.21 -14.29 14.35
C ASP A 376 -11.24 -14.88 13.34
N LEU A 377 -10.54 -15.97 13.71
CA LEU A 377 -9.53 -16.56 12.86
C LEU A 377 -10.17 -17.53 11.85
N GLY A 378 -11.04 -18.42 12.28
CA GLY A 378 -11.81 -19.27 11.37
C GLY A 378 -11.47 -20.73 11.42
N ASP A 379 -11.20 -21.34 10.28
CA ASP A 379 -10.87 -22.76 10.16
C ASP A 379 -9.35 -22.91 9.94
N GLY A 380 -8.64 -23.61 10.77
CA GLY A 380 -7.20 -23.87 10.65
C GLY A 380 -6.50 -24.01 12.00
N ASP A 381 -5.22 -24.29 12.00
CA ASP A 381 -4.42 -24.34 13.23
C ASP A 381 -3.82 -22.95 13.51
N ASP A 382 -4.62 -22.08 14.13
CA ASP A 382 -4.37 -20.63 14.20
C ASP A 382 -3.52 -20.19 15.40
N VAL A 383 -2.85 -19.04 15.26
CA VAL A 383 -2.03 -18.47 16.32
C VAL A 383 -2.33 -16.99 16.56
N VAL A 384 -2.75 -16.67 17.79
CA VAL A 384 -2.81 -15.26 18.24
C VAL A 384 -1.69 -14.98 19.23
N THR A 385 -0.96 -13.89 19.03
CA THR A 385 0.05 -13.41 19.97
C THR A 385 -0.32 -12.02 20.49
N LEU A 386 -0.55 -11.91 21.81
CA LEU A 386 -0.81 -10.64 22.47
C LEU A 386 0.41 -10.19 23.29
N SER A 387 0.92 -8.97 23.02
CA SER A 387 2.20 -8.50 23.56
C SER A 387 2.08 -7.44 24.67
N GLY A 388 0.90 -6.84 24.86
CA GLY A 388 0.67 -5.76 25.83
C GLY A 388 1.38 -4.46 25.54
N ILE A 389 1.80 -4.24 24.33
CA ILE A 389 2.45 -3.00 23.90
C ILE A 389 1.39 -1.93 23.64
N SER A 390 1.51 -0.77 24.29
CA SER A 390 0.65 0.40 24.04
C SER A 390 1.21 1.31 22.96
N ASP A 391 0.40 2.27 22.54
CA ASP A 391 0.72 3.28 21.53
C ASP A 391 2.00 4.09 21.79
N ASN A 392 2.51 4.08 23.01
CA ASN A 392 3.74 4.76 23.39
C ASN A 392 4.98 3.85 23.35
N GLY A 393 4.85 2.64 22.82
CA GLY A 393 5.91 1.63 22.82
C GLY A 393 6.30 1.17 24.23
N LYS A 394 5.54 1.58 25.26
CA LYS A 394 5.72 1.14 26.62
C LYS A 394 4.78 -0.02 26.89
N ARG A 395 5.25 -1.03 27.58
CA ARG A 395 4.35 -2.01 28.18
C ARG A 395 3.47 -1.26 29.17
N ASN A 396 2.20 -1.09 28.84
CA ASN A 396 1.25 -0.60 29.83
C ASN A 396 1.01 -1.70 30.84
N ASN A 397 0.77 -1.29 32.11
CA ASN A 397 0.05 -2.12 33.03
C ASN A 397 -1.41 -2.20 32.54
N MET A 398 -1.65 -2.80 31.37
CA MET A 398 -3.00 -3.09 30.94
C MET A 398 -3.57 -4.10 31.93
N GLU A 399 -4.66 -3.74 32.57
CA GLU A 399 -5.35 -4.65 33.48
C GLU A 399 -6.00 -5.79 32.68
N GLU A 400 -6.32 -5.55 31.38
CA GLU A 400 -6.93 -6.53 30.47
C GLU A 400 -6.27 -6.43 29.09
N LEU A 401 -5.80 -7.56 28.53
CA LEU A 401 -5.32 -7.67 27.15
C LEU A 401 -6.46 -7.75 26.14
N VAL A 402 -7.53 -8.42 26.54
CA VAL A 402 -8.81 -8.47 25.82
C VAL A 402 -9.84 -7.83 26.73
N SER A 403 -10.36 -6.68 26.33
CA SER A 403 -11.33 -5.96 27.16
C SER A 403 -12.65 -6.72 27.23
N THR A 404 -13.41 -6.47 28.30
CA THR A 404 -14.70 -7.14 28.53
C THR A 404 -15.74 -6.99 27.41
N ASN A 405 -15.51 -6.10 26.46
CA ASN A 405 -16.39 -5.87 25.30
C ASN A 405 -15.74 -6.27 23.98
N ALA A 406 -14.50 -6.74 23.96
CA ALA A 406 -13.86 -7.30 22.80
C ALA A 406 -14.13 -8.80 22.70
N MET A 407 -13.97 -9.38 21.51
CA MET A 407 -14.11 -10.83 21.26
C MET A 407 -12.88 -11.35 20.52
N LEU A 408 -12.44 -12.53 20.91
CA LEU A 408 -11.35 -13.24 20.26
C LEU A 408 -11.75 -14.71 20.11
N THR A 409 -11.81 -15.17 18.88
CA THR A 409 -12.20 -16.55 18.54
C THR A 409 -11.07 -17.21 17.75
N GLY A 410 -10.60 -18.37 18.18
CA GLY A 410 -9.75 -19.27 17.39
C GLY A 410 -10.57 -19.84 16.24
N GLY A 411 -11.37 -20.82 16.50
CA GLY A 411 -12.31 -21.36 15.49
C GLY A 411 -12.34 -22.86 15.49
N GLU A 412 -12.30 -23.45 14.31
CA GLU A 412 -12.18 -24.90 14.10
C GLU A 412 -10.70 -25.26 13.85
N GLY A 413 -10.09 -26.10 14.67
CA GLY A 413 -8.70 -26.53 14.49
C GLY A 413 -7.98 -26.75 15.82
N ASN A 414 -6.66 -26.55 15.84
CA ASN A 414 -5.86 -26.58 17.07
C ASN A 414 -5.23 -25.21 17.32
N ASP A 415 -6.01 -24.32 17.87
CA ASP A 415 -5.66 -22.92 17.99
C ASP A 415 -4.81 -22.60 19.21
N THR A 416 -3.90 -21.66 19.06
CA THR A 416 -2.98 -21.25 20.12
C THR A 416 -3.06 -19.75 20.41
N LEU A 417 -3.39 -19.42 21.66
CA LEU A 417 -3.26 -18.07 22.20
C LEU A 417 -1.93 -17.92 22.96
N LYS A 418 -1.02 -17.12 22.44
CA LYS A 418 0.28 -16.80 23.05
C LYS A 418 0.26 -15.44 23.75
N ILE A 419 0.74 -15.40 24.98
CA ILE A 419 0.88 -14.18 25.78
C ILE A 419 2.36 -13.81 25.87
N ASN A 420 2.76 -12.77 25.18
CA ASN A 420 4.14 -12.30 25.14
C ASN A 420 4.34 -11.10 26.05
N GLY A 421 4.43 -11.33 27.36
CA GLY A 421 4.63 -10.30 28.36
C GLY A 421 4.10 -10.69 29.73
N SER A 422 4.05 -9.74 30.67
CA SER A 422 3.51 -9.96 32.02
C SER A 422 2.27 -9.11 32.21
N PHE A 423 1.15 -9.74 32.59
CA PHE A 423 -0.16 -9.08 32.74
C PHE A 423 -0.82 -9.46 34.06
N LYS A 424 -1.55 -8.52 34.64
CA LYS A 424 -2.21 -8.75 35.91
C LYS A 424 -3.46 -9.60 35.81
N LEU A 425 -4.14 -9.56 34.67
CA LEU A 425 -5.38 -10.31 34.47
C LEU A 425 -5.61 -10.53 32.97
N LEU A 426 -5.84 -11.77 32.57
CA LEU A 426 -6.42 -12.18 31.30
C LEU A 426 -7.75 -12.86 31.60
N ASN A 427 -8.85 -12.26 31.19
CA ASN A 427 -10.18 -12.81 31.42
C ASN A 427 -10.65 -13.57 30.18
N MET A 428 -10.98 -14.86 30.35
CA MET A 428 -11.39 -15.74 29.26
C MET A 428 -12.82 -15.53 28.79
N LYS A 429 -13.59 -14.67 29.44
CA LYS A 429 -15.03 -14.51 29.15
C LYS A 429 -15.35 -14.21 27.68
N ASN A 430 -14.44 -13.58 26.96
CA ASN A 430 -14.61 -13.18 25.57
C ASN A 430 -13.57 -13.81 24.64
N ILE A 431 -13.01 -14.93 25.07
CA ILE A 431 -12.01 -15.71 24.35
C ILE A 431 -12.56 -17.13 24.20
N SER A 432 -12.64 -17.64 22.99
CA SER A 432 -13.17 -18.97 22.69
C SER A 432 -12.41 -19.63 21.54
N GLY A 433 -12.52 -20.95 21.40
CA GLY A 433 -11.95 -21.69 20.29
C GLY A 433 -10.42 -21.83 20.35
N PHE A 434 -9.80 -21.88 21.54
CA PHE A 434 -8.36 -22.12 21.70
C PHE A 434 -8.10 -23.39 22.50
N GLU A 435 -7.41 -24.36 21.91
CA GLU A 435 -6.99 -25.61 22.55
C GLU A 435 -5.72 -25.42 23.37
N THR A 436 -4.91 -24.39 23.02
CA THR A 436 -3.68 -24.09 23.75
C THR A 436 -3.62 -22.62 24.15
N ILE A 437 -3.29 -22.38 25.44
CA ILE A 437 -2.97 -21.04 25.94
C ILE A 437 -1.55 -21.07 26.49
N ASP A 438 -0.66 -20.34 25.85
CA ASP A 438 0.75 -20.22 26.24
C ASP A 438 0.97 -18.90 26.99
N LEU A 439 1.18 -18.99 28.32
CA LEU A 439 1.44 -17.85 29.19
C LEU A 439 2.90 -17.40 29.20
N GLY A 440 3.77 -18.07 28.46
CA GLY A 440 5.21 -17.83 28.41
C GLY A 440 5.97 -18.36 29.63
N GLU A 441 7.24 -18.70 29.44
CA GLU A 441 8.03 -19.41 30.44
C GLU A 441 8.55 -18.52 31.60
N SER A 442 8.73 -17.22 31.39
CA SER A 442 9.36 -16.32 32.37
C SER A 442 8.52 -15.09 32.71
N SER A 443 7.21 -15.19 32.56
CA SER A 443 6.26 -14.11 32.77
C SER A 443 5.50 -14.28 34.09
N GLU A 444 4.94 -13.17 34.59
CA GLU A 444 4.04 -13.16 35.76
C GLU A 444 2.62 -12.88 35.26
N ASN A 445 2.06 -13.80 34.46
CA ASN A 445 0.71 -13.67 33.96
C ASN A 445 -0.31 -14.27 34.92
N HIS A 446 -1.45 -13.61 35.02
CA HIS A 446 -2.60 -14.10 35.77
C HIS A 446 -3.75 -14.34 34.80
N LEU A 447 -4.10 -15.62 34.62
CA LEU A 447 -5.23 -16.06 33.83
C LEU A 447 -6.42 -16.30 34.73
N ASP A 448 -7.48 -15.52 34.57
CA ASP A 448 -8.78 -15.76 35.21
C ASP A 448 -9.66 -16.58 34.27
N VAL A 449 -9.85 -17.84 34.62
CA VAL A 449 -10.64 -18.79 33.85
C VAL A 449 -12.15 -18.53 33.96
N GLY A 450 -12.63 -17.74 34.94
CA GLY A 450 -14.03 -17.35 35.08
C GLY A 450 -15.01 -18.50 35.35
N ILE A 451 -16.29 -18.28 35.12
CA ILE A 451 -17.38 -19.23 35.39
C ILE A 451 -17.68 -20.10 34.16
N LYS A 452 -17.57 -21.35 34.35
CA LYS A 452 -17.84 -22.63 33.68
C LYS A 452 -18.42 -22.74 32.27
N SER A 453 -19.42 -22.04 31.87
CA SER A 453 -20.20 -22.40 30.66
C SER A 453 -19.91 -21.53 29.46
N ASP A 454 -19.40 -20.32 29.68
CA ASP A 454 -19.25 -19.33 28.61
C ASP A 454 -17.84 -19.34 27.99
N MET A 455 -16.95 -20.20 28.54
CA MET A 455 -15.53 -20.17 28.21
C MET A 455 -15.11 -21.07 27.06
N LEU A 456 -15.91 -22.08 26.78
CA LEU A 456 -15.44 -23.21 26.02
C LEU A 456 -16.46 -23.57 24.94
N ASP A 457 -16.74 -22.62 24.07
CA ASP A 457 -17.33 -22.95 22.77
C ASP A 457 -16.23 -23.47 21.84
N ILE A 458 -15.63 -24.58 22.28
CA ILE A 458 -14.68 -25.33 21.46
C ILE A 458 -15.50 -26.34 20.68
N SER A 459 -15.52 -26.26 19.38
CA SER A 459 -16.16 -27.24 18.52
C SER A 459 -15.32 -28.52 18.50
N SER A 460 -15.55 -29.43 19.45
CA SER A 460 -14.97 -30.78 19.34
C SER A 460 -16.05 -31.79 18.94
N SER A 461 -15.78 -32.51 17.89
CA SER A 461 -16.63 -33.63 17.40
C SER A 461 -16.61 -34.87 18.28
N SER A 462 -15.82 -34.90 19.37
CA SER A 462 -15.54 -36.13 20.16
C SER A 462 -15.87 -36.10 21.65
N GLY A 463 -16.61 -35.16 22.15
CA GLY A 463 -17.29 -35.26 23.45
C GLY A 463 -16.57 -34.66 24.67
N VAL A 464 -15.26 -34.59 24.78
CA VAL A 464 -14.53 -33.92 25.87
C VAL A 464 -13.65 -32.83 25.26
N LYS A 465 -13.84 -31.57 25.70
CA LYS A 465 -13.05 -30.42 25.26
C LYS A 465 -11.84 -30.29 26.18
N ILE A 466 -10.65 -30.24 25.62
CA ILE A 466 -9.39 -30.12 26.36
C ILE A 466 -8.75 -28.78 26.03
N VAL A 467 -8.47 -27.98 27.06
CA VAL A 467 -7.63 -26.80 26.92
C VAL A 467 -6.32 -27.01 27.65
N THR A 468 -5.22 -26.87 26.93
CA THR A 468 -3.87 -26.96 27.48
C THR A 468 -3.36 -25.58 27.87
N ILE A 469 -2.96 -25.39 29.12
CA ILE A 469 -2.37 -24.15 29.61
C ILE A 469 -0.89 -24.39 29.91
N MET A 470 -0.05 -23.74 29.13
CA MET A 470 1.41 -23.82 29.21
C MET A 470 1.99 -22.54 29.82
N GLY A 471 3.18 -22.66 30.40
CA GLY A 471 3.92 -21.52 30.95
C GLY A 471 4.84 -21.91 32.08
N GLY A 472 5.78 -21.04 32.42
CA GLY A 472 6.77 -21.27 33.49
C GLY A 472 6.33 -20.81 34.87
N ALA A 473 7.23 -20.95 35.82
CA ALA A 473 7.05 -20.47 37.18
C ALA A 473 6.83 -18.95 37.23
N GLY A 474 5.85 -18.51 38.04
CA GLY A 474 5.42 -17.12 38.12
C GLY A 474 4.06 -16.84 37.50
N ASN A 475 3.61 -17.69 36.58
CA ASN A 475 2.25 -17.61 36.04
C ASN A 475 1.23 -18.20 37.04
N THR A 476 0.03 -17.65 37.00
CA THR A 476 -1.07 -18.06 37.87
C THR A 476 -2.32 -18.31 37.07
N VAL A 477 -3.02 -19.40 37.33
CA VAL A 477 -4.35 -19.71 36.81
C VAL A 477 -5.35 -19.68 37.94
N ASP A 478 -6.30 -18.76 37.90
CA ASP A 478 -7.43 -18.65 38.84
C ASP A 478 -8.63 -19.41 38.29
N LEU A 479 -9.02 -20.48 38.93
CA LEU A 479 -10.16 -21.31 38.56
C LEU A 479 -11.50 -20.78 39.14
N GLY A 480 -11.50 -19.60 39.72
CA GLY A 480 -12.67 -18.94 40.30
C GLY A 480 -12.90 -19.28 41.79
N LYS A 481 -14.00 -18.80 42.36
CA LYS A 481 -14.29 -18.87 43.82
C LYS A 481 -14.62 -20.28 44.34
N GLY A 482 -14.55 -21.30 43.56
CA GLY A 482 -14.84 -22.67 43.94
C GLY A 482 -13.67 -23.34 44.66
N ASN A 483 -13.96 -24.45 45.36
CA ASN A 483 -12.93 -25.26 46.02
C ASN A 483 -12.28 -26.23 45.02
N ILE A 484 -10.95 -26.27 45.00
CA ILE A 484 -10.20 -27.31 44.31
C ILE A 484 -10.18 -28.55 45.23
N THR A 485 -10.78 -29.66 44.83
CA THR A 485 -10.83 -30.91 45.59
C THR A 485 -10.13 -32.04 44.86
N SER A 486 -9.45 -32.92 45.65
CA SER A 486 -8.92 -34.17 45.07
C SER A 486 -10.05 -35.14 44.71
N HIS A 487 -9.88 -35.94 43.67
CA HIS A 487 -10.90 -36.83 43.08
C HIS A 487 -11.60 -37.80 44.03
N ASN A 488 -11.06 -38.04 45.25
CA ASN A 488 -11.55 -38.99 46.23
C ASN A 488 -12.33 -38.39 47.39
N SER A 489 -12.66 -37.09 47.40
CA SER A 489 -13.21 -36.41 48.60
C SER A 489 -14.54 -35.70 48.39
N VAL A 490 -15.41 -36.18 47.49
CA VAL A 490 -16.72 -35.53 47.26
C VAL A 490 -17.75 -35.96 48.30
N GLU A 491 -17.95 -35.16 49.34
CA GLU A 491 -19.22 -35.18 50.05
C GLU A 491 -20.25 -34.35 49.31
N GLN A 492 -21.52 -34.85 49.23
CA GLN A 492 -22.63 -34.23 48.55
C GLN A 492 -22.93 -32.82 49.09
N GLY A 493 -22.42 -31.79 48.43
CA GLY A 493 -22.76 -30.39 48.63
C GLY A 493 -23.07 -29.68 47.29
N ASN A 494 -23.88 -28.65 47.29
CA ASN A 494 -24.15 -27.83 46.10
C ASN A 494 -22.87 -27.04 45.73
N TYR A 495 -22.00 -27.62 44.94
CA TYR A 495 -20.74 -27.03 44.47
C TYR A 495 -20.90 -26.59 43.00
N THR A 496 -21.45 -25.41 42.78
CA THR A 496 -21.66 -24.92 41.40
C THR A 496 -20.38 -24.39 40.75
N ASP A 497 -19.29 -24.16 41.51
CA ASP A 497 -18.07 -23.49 41.00
C ASP A 497 -16.77 -24.17 41.49
N SER A 498 -16.75 -25.48 41.63
CA SER A 498 -15.59 -26.24 42.13
C SER A 498 -14.96 -27.09 41.02
N TRP A 499 -13.66 -27.34 41.16
CA TRP A 499 -12.88 -28.16 40.22
C TRP A 499 -12.32 -29.39 40.91
N TYR A 500 -12.29 -30.51 40.19
CA TYR A 500 -11.55 -31.72 40.57
C TYR A 500 -10.13 -31.62 40.06
N LYS A 501 -9.14 -31.77 40.95
CA LYS A 501 -7.75 -31.97 40.56
C LYS A 501 -7.50 -33.46 40.33
N GLY A 502 -7.15 -33.82 39.14
CA GLY A 502 -6.78 -35.16 38.72
C GLY A 502 -5.30 -35.46 38.86
N ASP A 503 -4.85 -36.49 38.16
CA ASP A 503 -3.46 -36.90 38.14
C ASP A 503 -2.60 -35.97 37.29
N THR A 504 -1.29 -36.02 37.55
CA THR A 504 -0.29 -35.35 36.72
C THR A 504 0.34 -36.34 35.79
N VAL A 505 0.25 -36.10 34.50
CA VAL A 505 0.81 -36.94 33.44
C VAL A 505 1.60 -36.02 32.49
N ASP A 506 2.81 -36.46 32.12
CA ASP A 506 3.70 -35.73 31.18
C ASP A 506 3.91 -34.24 31.51
N GLY A 507 3.94 -33.87 32.80
CA GLY A 507 4.15 -32.53 33.27
C GLY A 507 2.89 -31.65 33.34
N TYR A 508 1.71 -32.18 33.04
CA TYR A 508 0.43 -31.49 33.14
C TYR A 508 -0.48 -32.10 34.18
N THR A 509 -1.14 -31.25 34.95
CA THR A 509 -2.17 -31.64 35.91
C THR A 509 -3.54 -31.38 35.33
N THR A 510 -4.40 -32.40 35.31
CA THR A 510 -5.77 -32.26 34.80
C THR A 510 -6.69 -31.63 35.86
N TYR A 511 -7.52 -30.68 35.43
CA TYR A 511 -8.60 -30.10 36.24
C TYR A 511 -9.92 -30.22 35.50
N THR A 512 -10.95 -30.77 36.18
CA THR A 512 -12.29 -30.99 35.61
C THR A 512 -13.34 -30.25 36.44
N PRO A 513 -14.28 -29.51 35.85
CA PRO A 513 -15.34 -28.84 36.60
C PRO A 513 -16.25 -29.86 37.30
N VAL A 514 -16.68 -29.54 38.53
CA VAL A 514 -17.63 -30.41 39.25
C VAL A 514 -18.99 -30.33 38.56
N GLY A 515 -19.48 -31.51 38.12
CA GLY A 515 -20.79 -31.62 37.48
C GLY A 515 -20.77 -31.45 35.94
N ASP A 516 -19.64 -31.09 35.38
CA ASP A 516 -19.45 -31.02 33.92
C ASP A 516 -18.20 -31.84 33.53
N LYS A 517 -18.40 -32.94 32.82
CA LYS A 517 -17.30 -33.79 32.33
C LYS A 517 -16.98 -33.56 30.87
N SER A 518 -17.58 -32.56 30.27
CA SER A 518 -17.34 -32.24 28.86
C SER A 518 -16.09 -31.36 28.64
N VAL A 519 -15.46 -30.87 29.71
CA VAL A 519 -14.31 -29.98 29.67
C VAL A 519 -13.21 -30.45 30.62
N GLU A 520 -11.97 -30.39 30.14
CA GLU A 520 -10.75 -30.61 30.94
C GLU A 520 -9.73 -29.52 30.68
N LEU A 521 -9.11 -28.99 31.76
CA LEU A 521 -7.95 -28.14 31.67
C LEU A 521 -6.70 -28.96 31.99
N HIS A 522 -5.73 -28.97 31.11
CA HIS A 522 -4.42 -29.56 31.30
C HIS A 522 -3.41 -28.42 31.60
N ILE A 523 -3.11 -28.21 32.89
CA ILE A 523 -2.27 -27.09 33.33
C ILE A 523 -0.85 -27.58 33.63
N GLN A 524 0.15 -26.93 33.04
CA GLN A 524 1.56 -27.24 33.25
C GLN A 524 1.95 -27.09 34.73
N GLN A 525 2.78 -28.02 35.26
CA GLN A 525 3.08 -28.15 36.70
C GLN A 525 3.70 -26.92 37.35
N ASP A 526 4.45 -26.12 36.60
CA ASP A 526 5.14 -24.95 37.14
C ASP A 526 4.23 -23.73 37.34
N ILE A 527 2.99 -23.80 36.87
CA ILE A 527 1.97 -22.75 36.99
C ILE A 527 1.28 -22.88 38.37
N LEU A 528 1.15 -21.77 39.09
CA LEU A 528 0.36 -21.72 40.32
C LEU A 528 -1.14 -21.73 40.01
N VAL A 529 -1.87 -22.72 40.48
CA VAL A 529 -3.33 -22.80 40.36
C VAL A 529 -3.98 -22.41 41.66
N ILE A 530 -4.91 -21.42 41.64
CA ILE A 530 -5.62 -20.86 42.80
C ILE A 530 -7.13 -20.92 42.61
#